data_420e3b1989aefce67e06f4a4e8755386
#
_entry.id   420e3b1989aefce67e06f4a4e8755386
#
_cell.length_a   1.000
_cell.length_b   1.000
_cell.length_c   1.000
_cell.angle_alpha   90.00
_cell.angle_beta   90.00
_cell.angle_gamma   90.00
#
_symmetry.space_group_name_H-M   'P 1'
#
loop_
_entity.id
_entity.type
_entity.pdbx_description
1 polymer ?
#
loop_
_entity_poly.entity_id
_entity_poly.type
_entity_poly.pdbx_seq_one_letter_code
_entity_poly.pdbx_strand_id
1 'polypeptide(L)'
;MAAAIALSFAGSAFAQEQVVKIAHVGPITGPIGHIGKDNENGAKMAIDELNSQGITLDGKKTKFVLMSEDDASDPKQATAVAQKLVDAKVAGVIGHVNSGTSIPASKIYYDAGIPQISPSTTSAKYTQQGYNTTFRVVANDSQLGGALGRYAAKTLHAKTAAVIDDRTAYGQGLAEEFTKAAKASGMTIIATQYTNDKATDFNAILTSFKTKKPDVVFFGGLDAGGGPMLRQMKQLGIKAKYMGGDAICTSDLPKLAGDGMSNDQVICAEAGGVEESARKGLDDFKVAYKKKYGQDVVIYAPYTYDALMTMADAMQKAKSADPKKYLPELAKIHHKGVTGMISFDPKGDIKDGTITLYTYRDGQRTQLAVTK
;
A
#
# COMPACT_ATOMS: atom_id res chain seq x y z
N MET A 1 -31.23 64.82 33.32
CA MET A 1 -30.27 63.67 33.36
C MET A 1 -30.80 62.55 32.51
N ALA A 2 -30.26 62.37 31.31
CA ALA A 2 -30.59 61.26 30.42
C ALA A 2 -29.45 60.25 30.44
N ALA A 3 -29.74 59.07 30.96
CA ALA A 3 -28.76 57.93 30.98
C ALA A 3 -28.82 57.20 29.65
N ALA A 4 -27.73 57.23 28.88
CA ALA A 4 -27.56 56.45 27.68
C ALA A 4 -27.12 55.03 28.05
N ILE A 5 -27.99 54.05 27.77
CA ILE A 5 -27.63 52.62 27.92
C ILE A 5 -26.93 52.20 26.62
N ALA A 6 -25.62 51.95 26.70
CA ALA A 6 -24.84 51.34 25.61
C ALA A 6 -25.10 49.81 25.61
N LEU A 7 -25.88 49.31 24.66
CA LEU A 7 -26.01 47.88 24.39
C LEU A 7 -24.73 47.41 23.67
N SER A 8 -23.87 46.69 24.38
CA SER A 8 -22.73 45.96 23.79
C SER A 8 -23.26 44.72 23.07
N PHE A 9 -23.36 44.78 21.74
CA PHE A 9 -23.56 43.58 20.91
C PHE A 9 -22.27 42.78 20.95
N ALA A 10 -22.21 41.74 21.81
CA ALA A 10 -21.24 40.68 21.70
C ALA A 10 -21.59 39.87 20.45
N GLY A 11 -21.02 40.24 19.33
CA GLY A 11 -21.08 39.42 18.11
C GLY A 11 -20.46 38.08 18.38
N SER A 12 -21.26 37.03 18.43
CA SER A 12 -20.78 35.65 18.38
C SER A 12 -20.03 35.48 17.06
N ALA A 13 -18.71 35.56 17.10
CA ALA A 13 -17.86 35.17 15.98
C ALA A 13 -18.10 33.68 15.72
N PHE A 14 -19.01 33.35 14.81
CA PHE A 14 -19.09 32.02 14.26
C PHE A 14 -17.74 31.74 13.66
N ALA A 15 -16.95 30.87 14.31
CA ALA A 15 -15.68 30.39 13.76
C ALA A 15 -16.00 29.81 12.37
N GLN A 16 -15.54 30.49 11.33
CA GLN A 16 -15.79 30.10 9.94
C GLN A 16 -15.20 28.69 9.75
N GLU A 17 -16.04 27.72 9.44
CA GLU A 17 -15.58 26.35 9.14
C GLU A 17 -14.82 26.37 7.80
N GLN A 18 -13.65 25.74 7.76
CA GLN A 18 -12.93 25.53 6.52
C GLN A 18 -13.03 24.07 6.07
N VAL A 19 -13.04 23.86 4.77
CA VAL A 19 -13.02 22.52 4.16
C VAL A 19 -11.61 22.21 3.67
N VAL A 20 -11.05 21.10 4.13
CA VAL A 20 -9.77 20.56 3.67
C VAL A 20 -10.04 19.30 2.85
N LYS A 21 -9.72 19.36 1.56
CA LYS A 21 -9.90 18.25 0.63
C LYS A 21 -8.63 17.38 0.66
N ILE A 22 -8.76 16.11 0.98
CA ILE A 22 -7.70 15.11 0.85
C ILE A 22 -8.15 14.11 -0.21
N ALA A 23 -7.30 13.79 -1.16
CA ALA A 23 -7.61 12.81 -2.18
C ALA A 23 -7.21 11.41 -1.74
N HIS A 24 -8.00 10.40 -2.11
CA HIS A 24 -7.59 9.01 -2.21
C HIS A 24 -7.62 8.59 -3.69
N VAL A 25 -6.58 7.92 -4.15
CA VAL A 25 -6.51 7.41 -5.53
C VAL A 25 -6.04 5.96 -5.55
N GLY A 26 -6.79 5.14 -6.25
CA GLY A 26 -6.45 3.73 -6.46
C GLY A 26 -7.40 3.06 -7.44
N PRO A 27 -7.17 1.78 -7.78
CA PRO A 27 -8.00 1.03 -8.71
C PRO A 27 -9.30 0.59 -8.02
N ILE A 28 -10.31 1.45 -7.98
CA ILE A 28 -11.61 1.16 -7.36
C ILE A 28 -12.43 0.19 -8.22
N THR A 29 -12.13 0.14 -9.53
CA THR A 29 -12.73 -0.78 -10.49
C THR A 29 -11.68 -1.70 -11.10
N GLY A 30 -12.13 -2.71 -11.87
CA GLY A 30 -11.26 -3.66 -12.56
C GLY A 30 -10.86 -4.88 -11.73
N PRO A 31 -9.89 -5.68 -12.21
CA PRO A 31 -9.53 -6.98 -11.62
C PRO A 31 -9.05 -6.92 -10.18
N ILE A 32 -8.45 -5.80 -9.76
CA ILE A 32 -7.96 -5.57 -8.40
C ILE A 32 -8.76 -4.50 -7.66
N GLY A 33 -10.01 -4.26 -8.08
CA GLY A 33 -10.92 -3.30 -7.42
C GLY A 33 -11.12 -3.59 -5.94
N HIS A 34 -11.02 -4.84 -5.50
CA HIS A 34 -11.08 -5.23 -4.09
C HIS A 34 -9.93 -4.61 -3.27
N ILE A 35 -8.70 -4.55 -3.82
CA ILE A 35 -7.55 -3.91 -3.18
C ILE A 35 -7.76 -2.39 -3.10
N GLY A 36 -8.18 -1.75 -4.21
CA GLY A 36 -8.44 -0.31 -4.21
C GLY A 36 -9.57 0.10 -3.26
N LYS A 37 -10.61 -0.74 -3.18
CA LYS A 37 -11.73 -0.50 -2.27
C LYS A 37 -11.32 -0.65 -0.80
N ASP A 38 -10.45 -1.61 -0.48
CA ASP A 38 -9.85 -1.77 0.85
C ASP A 38 -9.09 -0.48 1.25
N ASN A 39 -8.26 0.04 0.34
CA ASN A 39 -7.56 1.32 0.54
C ASN A 39 -8.55 2.48 0.76
N GLU A 40 -9.57 2.63 -0.09
CA GLU A 40 -10.58 3.68 0.03
C GLU A 40 -11.30 3.62 1.38
N ASN A 41 -11.62 2.42 1.85
CA ASN A 41 -12.28 2.22 3.14
C ASN A 41 -11.38 2.65 4.30
N GLY A 42 -10.07 2.35 4.24
CA GLY A 42 -9.10 2.85 5.21
C GLY A 42 -9.06 4.38 5.27
N ALA A 43 -9.04 5.05 4.10
CA ALA A 43 -9.10 6.50 4.02
C ALA A 43 -10.40 7.07 4.60
N LYS A 44 -11.55 6.44 4.32
CA LYS A 44 -12.85 6.85 4.88
C LYS A 44 -12.89 6.75 6.40
N MET A 45 -12.30 5.69 6.97
CA MET A 45 -12.22 5.55 8.44
C MET A 45 -11.41 6.69 9.06
N ALA A 46 -10.27 7.04 8.45
CA ALA A 46 -9.44 8.15 8.92
C ALA A 46 -10.17 9.51 8.84
N ILE A 47 -10.88 9.78 7.74
CA ILE A 47 -11.66 11.02 7.60
C ILE A 47 -12.76 11.11 8.65
N ASP A 48 -13.48 10.02 8.91
CA ASP A 48 -14.53 10.00 9.93
C ASP A 48 -13.97 10.29 11.31
N GLU A 49 -12.82 9.70 11.63
CA GLU A 49 -12.15 9.92 12.92
C GLU A 49 -11.66 11.37 13.05
N LEU A 50 -10.98 11.92 12.03
CA LEU A 50 -10.50 13.30 12.05
C LEU A 50 -11.66 14.30 12.23
N ASN A 51 -12.77 14.07 11.56
CA ASN A 51 -13.95 14.93 11.70
C ASN A 51 -14.60 14.82 13.08
N SER A 52 -14.50 13.66 13.74
CA SER A 52 -14.99 13.47 15.10
C SER A 52 -14.13 14.19 16.16
N GLN A 53 -12.84 14.40 15.87
CA GLN A 53 -11.88 15.07 16.77
C GLN A 53 -12.05 16.59 16.83
N GLY A 54 -12.79 17.21 15.89
CA GLY A 54 -13.06 18.65 15.89
C GLY A 54 -11.81 19.52 15.69
N ILE A 55 -10.89 19.11 14.81
CA ILE A 55 -9.59 19.73 14.57
C ILE A 55 -9.74 21.17 14.12
N THR A 56 -8.84 22.05 14.62
CA THR A 56 -8.73 23.45 14.22
C THR A 56 -7.38 23.67 13.52
N LEU A 57 -7.41 24.21 12.29
CA LEU A 57 -6.24 24.64 11.54
C LEU A 57 -6.40 26.11 11.12
N ASP A 58 -5.29 26.86 11.09
CA ASP A 58 -5.30 28.30 10.77
C ASP A 58 -6.36 29.09 11.60
N GLY A 59 -6.62 28.65 12.86
CA GLY A 59 -7.62 29.24 13.75
C GLY A 59 -9.08 28.94 13.37
N LYS A 60 -9.35 28.08 12.40
CA LYS A 60 -10.68 27.71 11.91
C LYS A 60 -10.99 26.26 12.21
N LYS A 61 -12.25 25.98 12.62
CA LYS A 61 -12.74 24.62 12.70
C LYS A 61 -12.63 23.97 11.32
N THR A 62 -12.06 22.78 11.25
CA THR A 62 -11.72 22.14 9.98
C THR A 62 -12.58 20.90 9.76
N LYS A 63 -13.20 20.84 8.58
CA LYS A 63 -13.88 19.65 8.06
C LYS A 63 -13.01 19.01 6.98
N PHE A 64 -12.58 17.79 7.19
CA PHE A 64 -11.89 17.00 6.18
C PHE A 64 -12.89 16.33 5.25
N VAL A 65 -12.63 16.40 3.93
CA VAL A 65 -13.46 15.79 2.90
C VAL A 65 -12.59 14.91 2.02
N LEU A 66 -12.97 13.64 1.84
CA LEU A 66 -12.31 12.72 0.96
C LEU A 66 -12.78 12.91 -0.48
N MET A 67 -11.83 13.11 -1.38
CA MET A 67 -12.04 13.02 -2.83
C MET A 67 -11.48 11.67 -3.31
N SER A 68 -12.35 10.72 -3.58
CA SER A 68 -11.96 9.38 -4.06
C SER A 68 -11.98 9.35 -5.58
N GLU A 69 -10.87 8.91 -6.19
CA GLU A 69 -10.72 8.81 -7.64
C GLU A 69 -10.20 7.42 -8.03
N ASP A 70 -10.72 6.92 -9.15
CA ASP A 70 -10.35 5.64 -9.73
C ASP A 70 -9.29 5.82 -10.82
N ASP A 71 -8.11 5.23 -10.64
CA ASP A 71 -7.08 5.18 -11.66
C ASP A 71 -7.09 3.87 -12.49
N ALA A 72 -7.99 2.94 -12.16
CA ALA A 72 -8.17 1.65 -12.82
C ALA A 72 -6.86 0.85 -13.03
N SER A 73 -5.81 1.09 -12.25
CA SER A 73 -4.44 0.60 -12.45
C SER A 73 -3.80 1.03 -13.78
N ASP A 74 -4.35 2.03 -14.45
CA ASP A 74 -3.85 2.52 -15.74
C ASP A 74 -2.97 3.78 -15.52
N PRO A 75 -1.68 3.75 -15.96
CA PRO A 75 -0.77 4.89 -15.77
C PRO A 75 -1.24 6.18 -16.47
N LYS A 76 -1.96 6.10 -17.60
CA LYS A 76 -2.47 7.28 -18.30
C LYS A 76 -3.65 7.87 -17.53
N GLN A 77 -4.56 7.02 -17.07
CA GLN A 77 -5.68 7.46 -16.23
C GLN A 77 -5.15 8.07 -14.93
N ALA A 78 -4.14 7.47 -14.30
CA ALA A 78 -3.51 7.99 -13.10
C ALA A 78 -2.97 9.43 -13.27
N THR A 79 -2.32 9.72 -14.42
CA THR A 79 -1.85 11.08 -14.70
C THR A 79 -2.99 12.06 -14.93
N ALA A 80 -4.07 11.65 -15.60
CA ALA A 80 -5.25 12.48 -15.79
C ALA A 80 -5.96 12.78 -14.46
N VAL A 81 -6.09 11.76 -13.59
CA VAL A 81 -6.62 11.91 -12.23
C VAL A 81 -5.73 12.84 -11.40
N ALA A 82 -4.41 12.68 -11.48
CA ALA A 82 -3.49 13.55 -10.75
C ALA A 82 -3.67 15.03 -11.15
N GLN A 83 -3.78 15.32 -12.44
CA GLN A 83 -4.04 16.69 -12.91
C GLN A 83 -5.39 17.22 -12.42
N LYS A 84 -6.45 16.41 -12.49
CA LYS A 84 -7.78 16.77 -11.95
C LYS A 84 -7.72 17.15 -10.47
N LEU A 85 -6.94 16.42 -9.66
CA LEU A 85 -6.79 16.67 -8.23
C LEU A 85 -5.98 17.94 -7.94
N VAL A 86 -4.95 18.22 -8.76
CA VAL A 86 -4.22 19.50 -8.71
C VAL A 86 -5.16 20.67 -9.00
N ASP A 87 -5.98 20.58 -10.04
CA ASP A 87 -6.96 21.61 -10.40
C ASP A 87 -8.04 21.79 -9.33
N ALA A 88 -8.42 20.71 -8.65
CA ALA A 88 -9.35 20.74 -7.50
C ALA A 88 -8.71 21.31 -6.23
N LYS A 89 -7.40 21.59 -6.24
CA LYS A 89 -6.64 22.15 -5.11
C LYS A 89 -6.76 21.30 -3.85
N VAL A 90 -6.52 19.99 -3.98
CA VAL A 90 -6.45 19.11 -2.82
C VAL A 90 -5.26 19.47 -1.93
N ALA A 91 -5.42 19.35 -0.63
CA ALA A 91 -4.36 19.64 0.33
C ALA A 91 -3.28 18.55 0.39
N GLY A 92 -3.61 17.33 -0.06
CA GLY A 92 -2.70 16.20 -0.11
C GLY A 92 -3.35 14.99 -0.76
N VAL A 93 -2.54 13.98 -1.08
CA VAL A 93 -2.97 12.76 -1.77
C VAL A 93 -2.52 11.53 -0.98
N ILE A 94 -3.46 10.61 -0.71
CA ILE A 94 -3.21 9.26 -0.20
C ILE A 94 -3.38 8.28 -1.35
N GLY A 95 -2.31 7.68 -1.78
CA GLY A 95 -2.26 6.86 -2.99
C GLY A 95 -1.05 7.25 -3.87
N HIS A 96 -0.98 6.89 -5.12
CA HIS A 96 -1.80 5.84 -5.71
C HIS A 96 -1.47 4.46 -5.09
N VAL A 97 -2.23 3.43 -5.47
CA VAL A 97 -2.03 2.08 -4.91
C VAL A 97 -0.88 1.36 -5.63
N ASN A 98 -0.89 1.35 -6.95
CA ASN A 98 0.08 0.61 -7.77
C ASN A 98 1.34 1.44 -8.05
N SER A 99 2.50 0.80 -8.08
CA SER A 99 3.75 1.47 -8.44
C SER A 99 3.71 2.08 -9.85
N GLY A 100 3.07 1.39 -10.80
CA GLY A 100 2.91 1.86 -12.18
C GLY A 100 2.06 3.12 -12.33
N THR A 101 1.16 3.39 -11.39
CA THR A 101 0.33 4.60 -11.35
C THR A 101 0.93 5.69 -10.47
N SER A 102 1.52 5.31 -9.33
CA SER A 102 2.14 6.26 -8.38
C SER A 102 3.34 6.99 -8.98
N ILE A 103 4.23 6.27 -9.70
CA ILE A 103 5.45 6.85 -10.25
C ILE A 103 5.17 8.00 -11.23
N PRO A 104 4.34 7.86 -12.27
CA PRO A 104 4.07 8.98 -13.17
C PRO A 104 3.21 10.08 -12.51
N ALA A 105 2.27 9.75 -11.64
CA ALA A 105 1.45 10.73 -10.94
C ALA A 105 2.25 11.60 -9.98
N SER A 106 3.29 11.05 -9.34
CA SER A 106 4.10 11.77 -8.36
C SER A 106 4.80 13.01 -8.94
N LYS A 107 5.17 13.00 -10.24
CA LYS A 107 5.73 14.16 -10.92
C LYS A 107 4.73 15.32 -10.96
N ILE A 108 3.45 15.03 -11.25
CA ILE A 108 2.39 16.05 -11.35
C ILE A 108 2.13 16.68 -9.98
N TYR A 109 2.07 15.86 -8.92
CA TYR A 109 1.92 16.36 -7.57
C TYR A 109 3.14 17.14 -7.09
N TYR A 110 4.36 16.69 -7.43
CA TYR A 110 5.59 17.41 -7.12
C TYR A 110 5.63 18.79 -7.75
N ASP A 111 5.31 18.90 -9.05
CA ASP A 111 5.28 20.18 -9.76
C ASP A 111 4.25 21.16 -9.16
N ALA A 112 3.16 20.63 -8.61
CA ALA A 112 2.14 21.42 -7.90
C ALA A 112 2.46 21.67 -6.41
N GLY A 113 3.50 21.05 -5.87
CA GLY A 113 3.88 21.14 -4.45
C GLY A 113 2.92 20.43 -3.51
N ILE A 114 2.17 19.44 -4.00
CA ILE A 114 1.18 18.67 -3.21
C ILE A 114 1.85 17.38 -2.68
N PRO A 115 1.88 17.16 -1.35
CA PRO A 115 2.40 15.92 -0.79
C PRO A 115 1.54 14.71 -1.16
N GLN A 116 2.23 13.61 -1.51
CA GLN A 116 1.65 12.31 -1.80
C GLN A 116 2.22 11.27 -0.83
N ILE A 117 1.35 10.57 -0.11
CA ILE A 117 1.75 9.42 0.74
C ILE A 117 1.10 8.17 0.16
N SER A 118 1.92 7.24 -0.34
CA SER A 118 1.41 5.96 -0.79
C SER A 118 1.37 4.93 0.33
N PRO A 119 0.23 4.24 0.51
CA PRO A 119 0.09 3.18 1.50
C PRO A 119 0.54 1.81 1.00
N SER A 120 0.92 1.68 -0.28
CA SER A 120 1.10 0.37 -0.92
C SER A 120 2.11 0.34 -2.08
N THR A 121 2.60 1.48 -2.56
CA THR A 121 3.62 1.53 -3.61
C THR A 121 4.97 1.07 -3.07
N THR A 122 5.46 -0.08 -3.53
CA THR A 122 6.72 -0.68 -3.03
C THR A 122 7.91 -0.48 -3.96
N SER A 123 7.71 -0.15 -5.24
CA SER A 123 8.82 0.09 -6.17
C SER A 123 9.79 1.16 -5.64
N ALA A 124 11.07 0.83 -5.57
CA ALA A 124 12.11 1.77 -5.12
C ALA A 124 12.17 3.04 -6.01
N LYS A 125 11.79 2.93 -7.28
CA LYS A 125 11.76 4.07 -8.22
C LYS A 125 10.85 5.21 -7.76
N TYR A 126 9.82 4.92 -6.97
CA TYR A 126 8.85 5.91 -6.51
C TYR A 126 9.50 7.05 -5.71
N THR A 127 10.36 6.73 -4.75
CA THR A 127 11.07 7.72 -3.90
C THR A 127 12.47 8.08 -4.43
N GLN A 128 12.98 7.34 -5.42
CA GLN A 128 14.30 7.63 -6.03
C GLN A 128 14.26 8.71 -7.11
N GLN A 129 13.09 9.26 -7.44
CA GLN A 129 12.95 10.34 -8.43
C GLN A 129 13.46 11.71 -7.91
N GLY A 130 13.75 11.83 -6.62
CA GLY A 130 14.22 13.07 -6.00
C GLY A 130 13.12 14.08 -5.67
N TYR A 131 11.86 13.66 -5.64
CA TYR A 131 10.72 14.52 -5.30
C TYR A 131 10.51 14.56 -3.78
N ASN A 132 10.65 15.73 -3.17
CA ASN A 132 10.49 15.91 -1.74
C ASN A 132 9.02 15.89 -1.26
N THR A 133 8.08 15.72 -2.18
CA THR A 133 6.63 15.58 -1.89
C THR A 133 6.17 14.13 -1.82
N THR A 134 7.07 13.16 -2.05
CA THR A 134 6.75 11.76 -2.24
C THR A 134 7.11 10.95 -1.01
N PHE A 135 6.14 10.26 -0.40
CA PHE A 135 6.32 9.45 0.82
C PHE A 135 5.62 8.10 0.69
N ARG A 136 6.11 7.09 1.44
CA ARG A 136 5.42 5.81 1.60
C ARG A 136 5.44 5.33 3.07
N VAL A 137 4.37 4.68 3.50
CA VAL A 137 4.25 4.11 4.86
C VAL A 137 4.45 2.59 4.89
N VAL A 138 5.00 2.01 3.81
CA VAL A 138 5.31 0.58 3.68
C VAL A 138 6.76 0.39 3.27
N ALA A 139 7.32 -0.79 3.51
CA ALA A 139 8.65 -1.15 3.05
C ALA A 139 8.72 -1.20 1.51
N ASN A 140 9.91 -1.06 0.95
CA ASN A 140 10.10 -1.09 -0.51
C ASN A 140 10.49 -2.49 -1.03
N ASP A 141 10.49 -2.65 -2.36
CA ASP A 141 10.79 -3.94 -3.03
C ASP A 141 12.17 -4.49 -2.69
N SER A 142 13.17 -3.65 -2.41
CA SER A 142 14.51 -4.13 -2.02
C SER A 142 14.48 -4.85 -0.68
N GLN A 143 13.64 -4.37 0.26
CA GLN A 143 13.41 -5.04 1.53
C GLN A 143 12.53 -6.27 1.35
N LEU A 144 11.42 -6.14 0.62
CA LEU A 144 10.42 -7.18 0.40
C LEU A 144 11.00 -8.37 -0.39
N GLY A 145 11.52 -8.12 -1.59
CA GLY A 145 12.17 -9.13 -2.43
C GLY A 145 13.42 -9.72 -1.76
N GLY A 146 14.17 -8.86 -1.04
CA GLY A 146 15.31 -9.27 -0.23
C GLY A 146 14.94 -10.28 0.84
N ALA A 147 13.89 -10.03 1.61
CA ALA A 147 13.38 -10.94 2.64
C ALA A 147 12.92 -12.28 2.04
N LEU A 148 12.13 -12.22 0.96
CA LEU A 148 11.63 -13.41 0.26
C LEU A 148 12.77 -14.27 -0.30
N GLY A 149 13.77 -13.67 -0.96
CA GLY A 149 14.91 -14.41 -1.50
C GLY A 149 15.76 -15.08 -0.43
N ARG A 150 16.02 -14.38 0.68
CA ARG A 150 16.73 -14.96 1.83
C ARG A 150 15.92 -16.08 2.49
N TYR A 151 14.62 -15.90 2.64
CA TYR A 151 13.73 -16.92 3.23
C TYR A 151 13.70 -18.19 2.36
N ALA A 152 13.56 -18.03 1.05
CA ALA A 152 13.59 -19.16 0.11
C ALA A 152 14.89 -19.98 0.25
N ALA A 153 16.04 -19.31 0.26
CA ALA A 153 17.33 -19.99 0.33
C ALA A 153 17.61 -20.60 1.72
N LYS A 154 17.39 -19.82 2.79
CA LYS A 154 17.89 -20.19 4.14
C LYS A 154 16.87 -20.97 4.95
N THR A 155 15.59 -20.71 4.79
CA THR A 155 14.52 -21.33 5.59
C THR A 155 13.84 -22.48 4.84
N LEU A 156 13.51 -22.27 3.56
CA LEU A 156 12.95 -23.35 2.74
C LEU A 156 14.04 -24.28 2.17
N HIS A 157 15.31 -23.91 2.29
CA HIS A 157 16.46 -24.65 1.73
C HIS A 157 16.34 -24.88 0.21
N ALA A 158 15.61 -23.99 -0.47
CA ALA A 158 15.44 -24.03 -1.92
C ALA A 158 16.78 -23.80 -2.63
N LYS A 159 17.05 -24.57 -3.68
CA LYS A 159 18.26 -24.48 -4.49
C LYS A 159 17.98 -23.78 -5.81
N THR A 160 16.76 -23.89 -6.31
CA THR A 160 16.37 -23.42 -7.63
C THR A 160 15.08 -22.62 -7.58
N ALA A 161 14.99 -21.56 -8.40
CA ALA A 161 13.77 -20.82 -8.61
C ALA A 161 13.51 -20.56 -10.09
N ALA A 162 12.24 -20.61 -10.48
CA ALA A 162 11.72 -20.05 -11.72
C ALA A 162 10.96 -18.75 -11.39
N VAL A 163 11.21 -17.69 -12.13
CA VAL A 163 10.69 -16.36 -11.86
C VAL A 163 9.77 -15.92 -13.00
N ILE A 164 8.61 -15.38 -12.66
CA ILE A 164 7.67 -14.76 -13.60
C ILE A 164 7.38 -13.35 -13.10
N ASP A 165 7.37 -12.35 -13.97
CA ASP A 165 6.85 -11.02 -13.69
C ASP A 165 5.71 -10.64 -14.67
N ASP A 166 4.83 -9.73 -14.22
CA ASP A 166 3.67 -9.27 -15.01
C ASP A 166 3.95 -8.01 -15.83
N ARG A 167 5.21 -7.62 -15.97
CA ARG A 167 5.65 -6.42 -16.69
C ARG A 167 5.15 -5.08 -16.13
N THR A 168 4.48 -5.08 -15.00
CA THR A 168 4.21 -3.83 -14.27
C THR A 168 5.48 -3.30 -13.61
N ALA A 169 5.51 -2.01 -13.26
CA ALA A 169 6.64 -1.43 -12.53
C ALA A 169 6.85 -2.09 -11.15
N TYR A 170 5.76 -2.58 -10.53
CA TYR A 170 5.81 -3.37 -9.30
C TYR A 170 6.38 -4.76 -9.58
N GLY A 171 5.73 -5.54 -10.44
CA GLY A 171 6.09 -6.94 -10.65
C GLY A 171 7.52 -7.14 -11.12
N GLN A 172 8.00 -6.29 -12.05
CA GLN A 172 9.39 -6.31 -12.50
C GLN A 172 10.37 -5.97 -11.35
N GLY A 173 10.11 -4.87 -10.62
CA GLY A 173 10.99 -4.42 -9.54
C GLY A 173 11.13 -5.47 -8.43
N LEU A 174 10.01 -6.04 -8.01
CA LEU A 174 9.99 -7.08 -7.00
C LEU A 174 10.72 -8.36 -7.46
N ALA A 175 10.47 -8.81 -8.70
CA ALA A 175 11.12 -10.00 -9.28
C ALA A 175 12.64 -9.81 -9.42
N GLU A 176 13.09 -8.60 -9.77
CA GLU A 176 14.51 -8.25 -9.82
C GLU A 176 15.16 -8.34 -8.43
N GLU A 177 14.54 -7.75 -7.39
CA GLU A 177 15.08 -7.77 -6.02
C GLU A 177 15.05 -9.18 -5.39
N PHE A 178 13.99 -9.97 -5.63
CA PHE A 178 13.97 -11.37 -5.25
C PHE A 178 15.11 -12.14 -5.92
N THR A 179 15.27 -12.00 -7.24
CA THR A 179 16.30 -12.65 -8.02
C THR A 179 17.71 -12.34 -7.49
N LYS A 180 17.98 -11.08 -7.20
CA LYS A 180 19.23 -10.59 -6.65
C LYS A 180 19.52 -11.24 -5.28
N ALA A 181 18.54 -11.23 -4.38
CA ALA A 181 18.67 -11.77 -3.04
C ALA A 181 18.79 -13.31 -3.03
N ALA A 182 18.02 -13.99 -3.87
CA ALA A 182 18.08 -15.44 -4.04
C ALA A 182 19.47 -15.89 -4.52
N LYS A 183 20.01 -15.24 -5.58
CA LYS A 183 21.36 -15.52 -6.08
C LYS A 183 22.44 -15.22 -5.02
N ALA A 184 22.36 -14.09 -4.34
CA ALA A 184 23.29 -13.75 -3.27
C ALA A 184 23.23 -14.73 -2.09
N SER A 185 22.12 -15.44 -1.93
CA SER A 185 21.91 -16.47 -0.91
C SER A 185 22.23 -17.91 -1.41
N GLY A 186 22.79 -18.05 -2.60
CA GLY A 186 23.26 -19.34 -3.16
C GLY A 186 22.22 -20.11 -3.99
N MET A 187 21.08 -19.50 -4.32
CA MET A 187 20.10 -20.13 -5.22
C MET A 187 20.45 -19.91 -6.69
N THR A 188 20.04 -20.84 -7.54
CA THR A 188 20.10 -20.71 -9.00
C THR A 188 18.75 -20.34 -9.57
N ILE A 189 18.70 -19.28 -10.37
CA ILE A 189 17.51 -18.94 -11.16
C ILE A 189 17.57 -19.74 -12.47
N ILE A 190 16.75 -20.77 -12.55
CA ILE A 190 16.78 -21.73 -13.67
C ILE A 190 15.89 -21.35 -14.84
N ALA A 191 14.97 -20.40 -14.63
CA ALA A 191 14.12 -19.83 -15.67
C ALA A 191 13.65 -18.44 -15.25
N THR A 192 13.54 -17.56 -16.23
CA THR A 192 12.86 -16.25 -16.10
C THR A 192 11.90 -16.10 -17.28
N GLN A 193 10.66 -15.78 -16.98
CA GLN A 193 9.60 -15.55 -17.96
C GLN A 193 8.81 -14.31 -17.56
N TYR A 194 8.01 -13.83 -18.47
CA TYR A 194 7.14 -12.70 -18.20
C TYR A 194 5.75 -12.93 -18.81
N THR A 195 4.79 -12.24 -18.24
CA THR A 195 3.40 -12.20 -18.69
C THR A 195 2.93 -10.74 -18.74
N ASN A 196 1.66 -10.50 -18.53
CA ASN A 196 1.11 -9.15 -18.32
C ASN A 196 0.06 -9.20 -17.20
N ASP A 197 -0.29 -8.04 -16.70
CA ASP A 197 -1.22 -7.86 -15.55
C ASP A 197 -2.68 -8.27 -15.85
N LYS A 198 -3.02 -8.52 -17.11
CA LYS A 198 -4.36 -8.96 -17.57
C LYS A 198 -4.40 -10.43 -17.95
N ALA A 199 -3.26 -11.11 -17.88
CA ALA A 199 -3.17 -12.52 -18.24
C ALA A 199 -3.90 -13.40 -17.22
N THR A 200 -4.61 -14.40 -17.73
CA THR A 200 -5.31 -15.43 -16.94
C THR A 200 -4.88 -16.85 -17.32
N ASP A 201 -4.13 -17.00 -18.41
CA ASP A 201 -3.59 -18.26 -18.87
C ASP A 201 -2.05 -18.25 -18.81
N PHE A 202 -1.50 -19.16 -18.03
CA PHE A 202 -0.07 -19.32 -17.76
C PHE A 202 0.42 -20.73 -18.16
N ASN A 203 -0.41 -21.54 -18.79
CA ASN A 203 -0.12 -22.95 -19.07
C ASN A 203 1.19 -23.16 -19.84
N ALA A 204 1.45 -22.32 -20.87
CA ALA A 204 2.68 -22.42 -21.66
C ALA A 204 3.93 -22.17 -20.80
N ILE A 205 3.91 -21.10 -19.97
CA ILE A 205 5.00 -20.75 -19.07
C ILE A 205 5.19 -21.85 -18.03
N LEU A 206 4.12 -22.27 -17.37
CA LEU A 206 4.16 -23.28 -16.30
C LEU A 206 4.59 -24.65 -16.82
N THR A 207 4.19 -25.04 -18.04
CA THR A 207 4.65 -26.26 -18.69
C THR A 207 6.17 -26.24 -18.90
N SER A 208 6.73 -25.10 -19.31
CA SER A 208 8.18 -24.94 -19.44
C SER A 208 8.90 -25.08 -18.10
N PHE A 209 8.28 -24.62 -17.01
CA PHE A 209 8.83 -24.74 -15.66
C PHE A 209 8.73 -26.17 -15.10
N LYS A 210 7.62 -26.86 -15.39
CA LYS A 210 7.42 -28.25 -14.97
C LYS A 210 8.58 -29.16 -15.38
N THR A 211 9.11 -29.00 -16.59
CA THR A 211 10.24 -29.79 -17.08
C THR A 211 11.54 -29.50 -16.32
N LYS A 212 11.70 -28.29 -15.79
CA LYS A 212 12.89 -27.85 -15.05
C LYS A 212 12.83 -28.15 -13.55
N LYS A 213 11.64 -28.51 -13.03
CA LYS A 213 11.39 -28.87 -11.62
C LYS A 213 11.97 -27.87 -10.62
N PRO A 214 11.59 -26.57 -10.66
CA PRO A 214 12.06 -25.61 -9.68
C PRO A 214 11.56 -25.95 -8.26
N ASP A 215 12.34 -25.61 -7.24
CA ASP A 215 11.88 -25.67 -5.84
C ASP A 215 10.87 -24.56 -5.55
N VAL A 216 11.06 -23.41 -6.19
CA VAL A 216 10.22 -22.21 -6.05
C VAL A 216 9.78 -21.70 -7.42
N VAL A 217 8.50 -21.38 -7.56
CA VAL A 217 7.96 -20.49 -8.58
C VAL A 217 7.69 -19.14 -7.93
N PHE A 218 8.43 -18.11 -8.32
CA PHE A 218 8.24 -16.75 -7.84
C PHE A 218 7.42 -15.95 -8.85
N PHE A 219 6.40 -15.25 -8.37
CA PHE A 219 5.56 -14.37 -9.17
C PHE A 219 5.64 -12.94 -8.66
N GLY A 220 6.20 -12.06 -9.48
CA GLY A 220 6.12 -10.62 -9.35
C GLY A 220 4.86 -10.12 -10.05
N GLY A 221 3.77 -9.99 -9.32
CA GLY A 221 2.48 -9.58 -9.87
C GLY A 221 1.37 -9.59 -8.81
N LEU A 222 0.14 -9.45 -9.27
CA LEU A 222 -1.04 -9.23 -8.44
C LEU A 222 -1.84 -10.53 -8.23
N ASP A 223 -2.67 -10.58 -7.19
CA ASP A 223 -3.48 -11.75 -6.83
C ASP A 223 -4.47 -12.17 -7.92
N ALA A 224 -4.96 -11.20 -8.72
CA ALA A 224 -5.81 -11.47 -9.89
C ALA A 224 -5.14 -12.41 -10.92
N GLY A 225 -3.82 -12.35 -11.07
CA GLY A 225 -3.01 -13.30 -11.84
C GLY A 225 -2.55 -14.50 -11.00
N GLY A 226 -2.22 -14.25 -9.73
CA GLY A 226 -1.70 -15.25 -8.80
C GLY A 226 -2.67 -16.41 -8.55
N GLY A 227 -3.95 -16.13 -8.34
CA GLY A 227 -4.98 -17.15 -8.16
C GLY A 227 -5.11 -18.12 -9.33
N PRO A 228 -5.35 -17.64 -10.57
CA PRO A 228 -5.33 -18.49 -11.77
C PRO A 228 -4.05 -19.28 -11.96
N MET A 229 -2.89 -18.67 -11.66
CA MET A 229 -1.59 -19.35 -11.76
C MET A 229 -1.49 -20.54 -10.79
N LEU A 230 -1.93 -20.39 -9.55
CA LEU A 230 -1.99 -21.49 -8.57
C LEU A 230 -2.88 -22.63 -9.04
N ARG A 231 -4.07 -22.35 -9.61
CA ARG A 231 -4.94 -23.39 -10.18
C ARG A 231 -4.24 -24.18 -11.30
N GLN A 232 -3.57 -23.47 -12.21
CA GLN A 232 -2.84 -24.09 -13.32
C GLN A 232 -1.60 -24.86 -12.86
N MET A 233 -0.89 -24.40 -11.84
CA MET A 233 0.19 -25.17 -11.20
C MET A 233 -0.34 -26.51 -10.68
N LYS A 234 -1.48 -26.52 -9.98
CA LYS A 234 -2.11 -27.76 -9.50
C LYS A 234 -2.52 -28.68 -10.65
N GLN A 235 -3.20 -28.15 -11.67
CA GLN A 235 -3.62 -28.93 -12.84
C GLN A 235 -2.43 -29.58 -13.56
N LEU A 236 -1.31 -28.88 -13.66
CA LEU A 236 -0.08 -29.37 -14.26
C LEU A 236 0.74 -30.29 -13.31
N GLY A 237 0.33 -30.43 -12.05
CA GLY A 237 1.04 -31.22 -11.05
C GLY A 237 2.38 -30.61 -10.61
N ILE A 238 2.52 -29.28 -10.67
CA ILE A 238 3.72 -28.56 -10.20
C ILE A 238 3.62 -28.41 -8.69
N LYS A 239 4.56 -29.03 -7.96
CA LYS A 239 4.60 -29.05 -6.48
C LYS A 239 5.54 -28.02 -5.88
N ALA A 240 6.13 -27.15 -6.69
CA ALA A 240 7.01 -26.07 -6.22
C ALA A 240 6.28 -25.18 -5.19
N LYS A 241 7.04 -24.61 -4.25
CA LYS A 241 6.51 -23.50 -3.45
C LYS A 241 6.19 -22.33 -4.36
N TYR A 242 5.05 -21.71 -4.15
CA TYR A 242 4.67 -20.48 -4.85
C TYR A 242 4.98 -19.28 -3.97
N MET A 243 5.78 -18.35 -4.48
CA MET A 243 6.22 -17.20 -3.70
C MET A 243 5.92 -15.88 -4.43
N GLY A 244 5.65 -14.84 -3.66
CA GLY A 244 5.50 -13.49 -4.18
C GLY A 244 5.37 -12.45 -3.07
N GLY A 245 5.18 -11.21 -3.47
CA GLY A 245 5.13 -10.08 -2.55
C GLY A 245 3.76 -9.83 -1.94
N ASP A 246 3.56 -8.59 -1.55
CA ASP A 246 2.39 -8.10 -0.85
C ASP A 246 1.11 -8.18 -1.69
N ALA A 247 1.18 -7.89 -2.98
CA ALA A 247 0.01 -7.89 -3.85
C ALA A 247 -0.56 -9.30 -4.17
N ILE A 248 0.10 -10.39 -3.76
CA ILE A 248 -0.49 -11.73 -3.70
C ILE A 248 -0.80 -12.16 -2.27
N CYS A 249 -0.39 -11.39 -1.27
CA CYS A 249 -0.55 -11.71 0.16
C CYS A 249 -1.91 -11.22 0.69
N THR A 250 -2.96 -11.29 -0.13
CA THR A 250 -4.29 -10.77 0.18
C THR A 250 -5.18 -11.80 0.86
N SER A 251 -6.20 -11.35 1.59
CA SER A 251 -7.22 -12.24 2.13
C SER A 251 -8.08 -12.89 1.04
N ASP A 252 -8.07 -12.32 -0.17
CA ASP A 252 -8.86 -12.82 -1.32
C ASP A 252 -8.13 -13.86 -2.17
N LEU A 253 -6.80 -14.02 -2.02
CA LEU A 253 -6.05 -15.02 -2.79
C LEU A 253 -6.62 -16.45 -2.69
N PRO A 254 -7.06 -16.94 -1.52
CA PRO A 254 -7.67 -18.27 -1.44
C PRO A 254 -8.93 -18.41 -2.30
N LYS A 255 -9.78 -17.39 -2.32
CA LYS A 255 -10.98 -17.36 -3.15
C LYS A 255 -10.63 -17.33 -4.64
N LEU A 256 -9.62 -16.53 -5.03
CA LEU A 256 -9.14 -16.43 -6.41
C LEU A 256 -8.45 -17.71 -6.89
N ALA A 257 -7.76 -18.41 -6.00
CA ALA A 257 -7.09 -19.69 -6.29
C ALA A 257 -8.05 -20.88 -6.25
N GLY A 258 -9.18 -20.79 -5.53
CA GLY A 258 -10.12 -21.89 -5.37
C GLY A 258 -9.43 -23.14 -4.81
N ASP A 259 -9.63 -24.26 -5.48
CA ASP A 259 -8.98 -25.52 -5.11
C ASP A 259 -7.49 -25.62 -5.51
N GLY A 260 -6.97 -24.58 -6.20
CA GLY A 260 -5.56 -24.52 -6.67
C GLY A 260 -4.54 -24.36 -5.55
N MET A 261 -4.95 -23.97 -4.35
CA MET A 261 -4.06 -23.72 -3.23
C MET A 261 -4.10 -24.84 -2.18
N SER A 262 -2.93 -25.20 -1.69
CA SER A 262 -2.77 -26.16 -0.58
C SER A 262 -2.14 -25.45 0.63
N ASN A 263 -2.36 -26.00 1.84
CA ASN A 263 -1.73 -25.50 3.06
C ASN A 263 -0.21 -25.45 2.90
N ASP A 264 0.40 -24.37 3.35
CA ASP A 264 1.84 -24.10 3.31
C ASP A 264 2.49 -24.10 1.90
N GLN A 265 1.70 -24.12 0.82
CA GLN A 265 2.24 -24.03 -0.55
C GLN A 265 2.68 -22.63 -0.91
N VAL A 266 1.89 -21.63 -0.52
CA VAL A 266 2.15 -20.22 -0.81
C VAL A 266 2.96 -19.61 0.31
N ILE A 267 4.04 -18.91 -0.06
CA ILE A 267 4.78 -18.03 0.84
C ILE A 267 4.70 -16.62 0.26
N CYS A 268 4.12 -15.70 0.99
CA CYS A 268 4.05 -14.31 0.58
C CYS A 268 4.54 -13.37 1.68
N ALA A 269 4.78 -12.14 1.33
CA ALA A 269 5.25 -11.15 2.28
C ALA A 269 4.40 -9.87 2.20
N GLU A 270 4.00 -9.36 3.33
CA GLU A 270 3.40 -8.04 3.48
C GLU A 270 4.53 -7.03 3.71
N ALA A 271 4.49 -5.90 2.96
CA ALA A 271 5.48 -4.82 3.06
C ALA A 271 5.24 -3.95 4.31
N GLY A 272 5.04 -4.60 5.43
CA GLY A 272 4.71 -4.01 6.71
C GLY A 272 4.70 -5.06 7.80
N GLY A 273 4.21 -4.66 8.95
CA GLY A 273 4.04 -5.53 10.10
C GLY A 273 4.12 -4.74 11.38
N VAL A 274 3.48 -5.25 12.40
CA VAL A 274 3.48 -4.64 13.72
C VAL A 274 4.31 -5.46 14.66
N GLU A 275 5.18 -4.79 15.40
CA GLU A 275 5.79 -5.38 16.57
C GLU A 275 4.70 -5.74 17.59
N GLU A 276 4.97 -6.70 18.47
CA GLU A 276 3.99 -7.21 19.44
C GLU A 276 3.35 -6.08 20.28
N SER A 277 4.15 -5.06 20.62
CA SER A 277 3.69 -3.89 21.37
C SER A 277 2.64 -3.03 20.66
N ALA A 278 2.56 -3.09 19.33
CA ALA A 278 1.61 -2.34 18.51
C ALA A 278 0.45 -3.22 17.99
N ARG A 279 0.49 -4.53 18.19
CA ARG A 279 -0.49 -5.49 17.67
C ARG A 279 -1.93 -5.15 18.03
N LYS A 280 -2.15 -4.74 19.29
CA LYS A 280 -3.49 -4.38 19.76
C LYS A 280 -4.15 -3.28 18.91
N GLY A 281 -3.42 -2.24 18.53
CA GLY A 281 -3.96 -1.15 17.70
C GLY A 281 -4.42 -1.64 16.31
N LEU A 282 -3.64 -2.52 15.70
CA LEU A 282 -3.99 -3.12 14.41
C LEU A 282 -5.20 -4.07 14.53
N ASP A 283 -5.28 -4.85 15.60
CA ASP A 283 -6.40 -5.76 15.82
C ASP A 283 -7.69 -4.99 16.10
N ASP A 284 -7.65 -3.94 16.93
CA ASP A 284 -8.77 -3.05 17.17
C ASP A 284 -9.26 -2.37 15.86
N PHE A 285 -8.32 -1.93 15.00
CA PHE A 285 -8.65 -1.40 13.67
C PHE A 285 -9.38 -2.44 12.81
N LYS A 286 -8.87 -3.67 12.73
CA LYS A 286 -9.49 -4.76 11.95
C LYS A 286 -10.92 -5.07 12.44
N VAL A 287 -11.13 -5.09 13.75
CA VAL A 287 -12.47 -5.27 14.33
C VAL A 287 -13.41 -4.14 13.94
N ALA A 288 -12.95 -2.89 14.04
CA ALA A 288 -13.72 -1.70 13.66
C ALA A 288 -14.04 -1.69 12.15
N TYR A 289 -13.06 -2.05 11.32
CA TYR A 289 -13.21 -2.18 9.87
C TYR A 289 -14.28 -3.21 9.51
N LYS A 290 -14.18 -4.42 10.07
CA LYS A 290 -15.14 -5.50 9.83
C LYS A 290 -16.55 -5.11 10.28
N LYS A 291 -16.68 -4.46 11.45
CA LYS A 291 -17.96 -3.96 11.95
C LYS A 291 -18.58 -2.92 10.99
N LYS A 292 -17.76 -2.05 10.41
CA LYS A 292 -18.23 -0.97 9.55
C LYS A 292 -18.57 -1.42 8.12
N TYR A 293 -17.78 -2.32 7.55
CA TYR A 293 -17.88 -2.70 6.13
C TYR A 293 -18.39 -4.13 5.89
N GLY A 294 -18.57 -4.94 6.94
CA GLY A 294 -19.07 -6.32 6.84
C GLY A 294 -18.08 -7.32 6.24
N GLN A 295 -16.81 -6.91 6.05
CA GLN A 295 -15.75 -7.73 5.45
C GLN A 295 -14.44 -7.55 6.21
N ASP A 296 -13.55 -8.52 6.08
CA ASP A 296 -12.20 -8.41 6.63
C ASP A 296 -11.34 -7.47 5.79
N VAL A 297 -10.28 -6.92 6.41
CA VAL A 297 -9.23 -6.17 5.70
C VAL A 297 -8.60 -7.07 4.65
N VAL A 298 -8.50 -6.57 3.40
CA VAL A 298 -7.83 -7.28 2.32
C VAL A 298 -6.31 -7.27 2.54
N ILE A 299 -5.73 -6.07 2.68
CA ILE A 299 -4.32 -5.90 3.01
C ILE A 299 -3.96 -4.47 3.48
N TYR A 300 -4.33 -3.42 2.73
CA TYR A 300 -3.74 -2.08 2.89
C TYR A 300 -4.59 -1.07 3.65
N ALA A 301 -5.84 -1.36 3.99
CA ALA A 301 -6.72 -0.43 4.71
C ALA A 301 -6.06 0.21 5.95
N PRO A 302 -5.34 -0.54 6.82
CA PRO A 302 -4.69 0.06 7.99
C PRO A 302 -3.53 1.00 7.60
N TYR A 303 -2.79 0.69 6.54
CA TYR A 303 -1.71 1.56 6.03
C TYR A 303 -2.25 2.83 5.40
N THR A 304 -3.40 2.74 4.71
CA THR A 304 -4.08 3.89 4.13
C THR A 304 -4.65 4.82 5.21
N TYR A 305 -5.24 4.23 6.25
CA TYR A 305 -5.66 4.96 7.43
C TYR A 305 -4.49 5.71 8.06
N ASP A 306 -3.39 5.02 8.33
CA ASP A 306 -2.20 5.62 8.94
C ASP A 306 -1.55 6.70 8.05
N ALA A 307 -1.51 6.49 6.72
CA ALA A 307 -0.99 7.50 5.79
C ALA A 307 -1.77 8.81 5.88
N LEU A 308 -3.10 8.73 5.96
CA LEU A 308 -3.96 9.91 6.09
C LEU A 308 -3.84 10.55 7.47
N MET A 309 -3.82 9.75 8.54
CA MET A 309 -3.62 10.25 9.91
C MET A 309 -2.25 10.91 10.08
N THR A 310 -1.19 10.36 9.46
CA THR A 310 0.15 10.95 9.44
C THR A 310 0.17 12.32 8.75
N MET A 311 -0.51 12.43 7.61
CA MET A 311 -0.66 13.71 6.90
C MET A 311 -1.40 14.74 7.76
N ALA A 312 -2.50 14.34 8.39
CA ALA A 312 -3.28 15.22 9.26
C ALA A 312 -2.50 15.65 10.53
N ASP A 313 -1.70 14.77 11.10
CA ASP A 313 -0.79 15.10 12.23
C ASP A 313 0.24 16.15 11.80
N ALA A 314 0.82 16.03 10.60
CA ALA A 314 1.71 17.05 10.04
C ALA A 314 1.00 18.40 9.86
N MET A 315 -0.25 18.40 9.37
CA MET A 315 -1.07 19.61 9.26
C MET A 315 -1.34 20.24 10.64
N GLN A 316 -1.61 19.42 11.66
CA GLN A 316 -1.84 19.92 13.02
C GLN A 316 -0.58 20.53 13.62
N LYS A 317 0.60 19.91 13.43
CA LYS A 317 1.89 20.45 13.85
C LYS A 317 2.24 21.77 13.18
N ALA A 318 1.96 21.87 11.88
CA ALA A 318 2.10 23.11 11.12
C ALA A 318 0.99 24.12 11.41
N LYS A 319 -0.07 23.72 12.10
CA LYS A 319 -1.31 24.48 12.31
C LYS A 319 -1.94 24.96 10.99
N SER A 320 -1.73 24.25 9.90
CA SER A 320 -2.17 24.63 8.55
C SER A 320 -2.35 23.45 7.62
N ALA A 321 -3.34 23.49 6.74
CA ALA A 321 -3.53 22.55 5.65
C ALA A 321 -2.82 22.98 4.35
N ASP A 322 -2.13 24.11 4.34
CA ASP A 322 -1.33 24.55 3.17
C ASP A 322 -0.14 23.58 2.97
N PRO A 323 -0.03 22.90 1.82
CA PRO A 323 1.07 22.00 1.52
C PRO A 323 2.46 22.59 1.78
N LYS A 324 2.67 23.86 1.45
CA LYS A 324 3.96 24.56 1.66
C LYS A 324 4.33 24.68 3.14
N LYS A 325 3.34 24.74 4.03
CA LYS A 325 3.54 24.88 5.46
C LYS A 325 3.71 23.53 6.16
N TYR A 326 2.90 22.52 5.80
CA TYR A 326 2.94 21.25 6.52
C TYR A 326 3.95 20.24 5.94
N LEU A 327 4.39 20.37 4.67
CA LEU A 327 5.38 19.48 4.07
C LEU A 327 6.69 19.38 4.87
N PRO A 328 7.28 20.48 5.42
CA PRO A 328 8.45 20.37 6.29
C PRO A 328 8.19 19.61 7.59
N GLU A 329 6.97 19.67 8.13
CA GLU A 329 6.57 18.91 9.32
C GLU A 329 6.36 17.43 8.97
N LEU A 330 5.76 17.16 7.80
CA LEU A 330 5.59 15.79 7.29
C LEU A 330 6.94 15.09 7.10
N ALA A 331 7.92 15.77 6.54
CA ALA A 331 9.27 15.21 6.33
C ALA A 331 9.99 14.83 7.63
N LYS A 332 9.60 15.40 8.77
CA LYS A 332 10.18 15.16 10.10
C LYS A 332 9.26 14.38 11.04
N ILE A 333 8.14 13.92 10.52
CA ILE A 333 7.06 13.35 11.33
C ILE A 333 7.54 12.13 12.14
N HIS A 334 7.00 11.98 13.33
CA HIS A 334 6.99 10.75 14.12
C HIS A 334 5.53 10.55 14.54
N HIS A 335 4.84 9.68 13.84
CA HIS A 335 3.43 9.39 14.07
C HIS A 335 3.27 7.95 14.54
N LYS A 336 2.53 7.75 15.63
CA LYS A 336 2.19 6.42 16.13
C LYS A 336 0.87 5.98 15.48
N GLY A 337 0.97 5.22 14.42
CA GLY A 337 -0.18 4.64 13.73
C GLY A 337 -0.60 3.28 14.30
N VAL A 338 -1.65 2.70 13.70
CA VAL A 338 -2.11 1.33 14.00
C VAL A 338 -1.17 0.28 13.42
N THR A 339 -0.39 0.65 12.39
CA THR A 339 0.62 -0.21 11.75
C THR A 339 2.03 -0.03 12.33
N GLY A 340 2.18 0.79 13.37
CA GLY A 340 3.45 1.03 14.05
C GLY A 340 3.89 2.50 14.01
N MET A 341 5.17 2.73 14.27
CA MET A 341 5.76 4.07 14.22
C MET A 341 6.06 4.46 12.78
N ILE A 342 5.54 5.60 12.35
CA ILE A 342 5.76 6.16 11.01
C ILE A 342 6.71 7.35 11.11
N SER A 343 7.82 7.25 10.45
CA SER A 343 8.78 8.33 10.20
C SER A 343 9.47 8.09 8.87
N PHE A 344 9.96 9.14 8.24
CA PHE A 344 10.51 9.05 6.89
C PHE A 344 12.01 9.33 6.85
N ASP A 345 12.69 8.67 5.93
CA ASP A 345 14.05 9.03 5.56
C ASP A 345 14.07 10.26 4.63
N PRO A 346 15.25 10.81 4.29
CA PRO A 346 15.33 11.98 3.41
C PRO A 346 14.75 11.79 2.00
N LYS A 347 14.49 10.54 1.58
CA LYS A 347 13.88 10.22 0.28
C LYS A 347 12.36 10.06 0.36
N GLY A 348 11.79 10.00 1.58
CA GLY A 348 10.39 9.74 1.82
C GLY A 348 10.03 8.25 2.02
N ASP A 349 11.02 7.38 2.13
CA ASP A 349 10.81 5.98 2.52
C ASP A 349 10.55 5.88 4.03
N ILE A 350 9.69 4.94 4.44
CA ILE A 350 9.51 4.65 5.87
C ILE A 350 10.84 4.20 6.48
N LYS A 351 11.19 4.76 7.65
CA LYS A 351 12.30 4.25 8.45
C LYS A 351 11.87 2.98 9.17
N ASP A 352 12.82 2.06 9.32
CA ASP A 352 12.59 0.81 10.07
C ASP A 352 11.39 -0.02 9.58
N GLY A 353 11.08 0.07 8.27
CA GLY A 353 10.01 -0.71 7.66
C GLY A 353 10.20 -2.20 7.91
N THR A 354 9.17 -2.85 8.46
CA THR A 354 9.15 -4.29 8.71
C THR A 354 8.57 -5.04 7.52
N ILE A 355 8.91 -6.32 7.42
CA ILE A 355 8.34 -7.27 6.47
C ILE A 355 7.75 -8.42 7.27
N THR A 356 6.51 -8.75 7.03
CA THR A 356 5.86 -9.93 7.61
C THR A 356 5.66 -11.01 6.56
N LEU A 357 6.23 -12.17 6.80
CA LEU A 357 6.08 -13.34 5.94
C LEU A 357 4.87 -14.15 6.39
N TYR A 358 4.09 -14.61 5.42
CA TYR A 358 2.89 -15.42 5.63
C TYR A 358 2.87 -16.67 4.76
N THR A 359 2.13 -17.65 5.22
CA THR A 359 1.60 -18.76 4.42
C THR A 359 0.07 -18.78 4.54
N TYR A 360 -0.57 -19.72 3.85
CA TYR A 360 -2.01 -19.95 3.99
C TYR A 360 -2.24 -21.35 4.54
N ARG A 361 -3.13 -21.44 5.55
CA ARG A 361 -3.63 -22.69 6.13
C ARG A 361 -5.14 -22.57 6.27
N ASP A 362 -5.84 -23.53 5.75
CA ASP A 362 -7.33 -23.59 5.77
C ASP A 362 -7.95 -22.28 5.24
N GLY A 363 -7.35 -21.73 4.18
CA GLY A 363 -7.77 -20.50 3.54
C GLY A 363 -7.47 -19.21 4.31
N GLN A 364 -6.73 -19.29 5.43
CA GLN A 364 -6.38 -18.11 6.25
C GLN A 364 -4.88 -17.82 6.20
N ARG A 365 -4.53 -16.54 6.16
CA ARG A 365 -3.13 -16.11 6.30
C ARG A 365 -2.60 -16.49 7.67
N THR A 366 -1.49 -17.20 7.71
CA THR A 366 -0.78 -17.60 8.93
C THR A 366 0.61 -16.97 8.91
N GLN A 367 0.92 -16.18 9.93
CA GLN A 367 2.21 -15.51 10.05
C GLN A 367 3.32 -16.53 10.27
N LEU A 368 4.42 -16.39 9.52
CA LEU A 368 5.61 -17.22 9.62
C LEU A 368 6.76 -16.51 10.35
N ALA A 369 7.00 -15.26 9.98
CA ALA A 369 8.08 -14.46 10.56
C ALA A 369 7.83 -12.95 10.35
N VAL A 370 8.43 -12.14 11.22
CA VAL A 370 8.58 -10.69 11.03
C VAL A 370 10.09 -10.42 10.94
N THR A 371 10.50 -9.59 9.98
CA THR A 371 11.90 -9.23 9.75
C THR A 371 12.00 -7.76 9.33
N LYS A 372 13.21 -7.21 9.45
CA LYS A 372 13.56 -5.87 8.94
C LYS A 372 14.50 -6.00 7.77
#